data_6e3fc68b64fe270eec9504b8ba190934
#
_entry.id   6e3fc68b64fe270eec9504b8ba190934
#
_cell.length_a   1.000
_cell.length_b   1.000
_cell.length_c   1.000
_cell.angle_alpha   90.00
_cell.angle_beta   90.00
_cell.angle_gamma   90.00
#
_symmetry.space_group_name_H-M   'P 1'
#
loop_
_entity.id
_entity.type
_entity.pdbx_description
1 polymer ?
#
loop_
_entity_poly.entity_id
_entity_poly.type
_entity_poly.pdbx_seq_one_letter_code
_entity_poly.pdbx_strand_id
1 'polypeptide(L)'
;MTKRNLTILGGLLFGCGVFVSFRDSGQARGVARALEAKDDRNSVPARPATGVAELKVAIKEWEVPTKGAHPHDPAVGGDGALWFTEQLQNKIGRVDPRTGAFKEYPLKVEDSGPHGLVADSSGNIWFTGNGKGYIGKLDPRTGAVTEYKMPDAKAEDPHTPVFDGRGIMWFTVQAGNFVGRLDPRTGKIDLKTPPTANSHPYGIAVNHKGIPFFCEFNTNKMAKIDPQTMEITEFKLPEGARPRRMAIDASDNVYFTDYNGGNLGWLDPATSAVKMWPSPGGAGSAPYGITITPDGLVWYSESGVKPNTIIQFNPKTEQFARAAIPSGGGTVRNMAATSDGRVYLACSGVNKVGVVERLP
;
A
#
# COMPACT_ATOMS: atom_id res chain seq x y z
N MET A 1 52.45 43.79 8.18
CA MET A 1 51.87 44.82 9.05
C MET A 1 50.37 44.83 8.67
N THR A 2 49.35 44.60 9.40
CA THR A 2 49.07 44.53 10.81
C THR A 2 47.84 43.70 11.02
N LYS A 3 47.85 42.92 12.06
CA LYS A 3 46.73 42.12 12.65
C LYS A 3 45.56 43.00 13.12
N ARG A 4 44.32 42.40 13.17
CA ARG A 4 43.47 42.29 14.37
C ARG A 4 42.05 41.82 13.98
N ASN A 5 41.68 40.67 14.45
CA ASN A 5 40.85 40.22 15.62
C ASN A 5 39.34 40.40 15.34
N LEU A 6 38.66 39.26 15.20
CA LEU A 6 37.96 38.43 16.16
C LEU A 6 36.80 39.12 16.93
N THR A 7 35.59 38.76 16.65
CA THR A 7 34.56 38.64 17.67
C THR A 7 33.55 37.52 17.27
N ILE A 8 33.36 36.56 18.16
CA ILE A 8 32.42 35.45 18.19
C ILE A 8 31.14 35.92 18.86
N LEU A 9 29.98 35.56 18.30
CA LEU A 9 28.71 35.26 19.01
C LEU A 9 27.82 34.58 17.98
N GLY A 10 27.44 33.37 18.06
CA GLY A 10 26.57 32.74 19.05
C GLY A 10 25.32 32.26 18.38
N GLY A 11 25.28 31.00 18.02
CA GLY A 11 24.17 30.08 18.09
C GLY A 11 22.87 30.34 17.31
N LEU A 12 22.58 29.44 16.37
CA LEU A 12 21.26 28.82 16.28
C LEU A 12 21.31 27.66 15.29
N LEU A 13 21.04 26.49 15.79
CA LEU A 13 20.81 25.24 15.05
C LEU A 13 19.62 25.41 14.09
N PHE A 14 19.86 25.21 12.80
CA PHE A 14 18.82 24.87 11.86
C PHE A 14 19.29 23.69 10.99
N GLY A 15 18.42 22.69 10.92
CA GLY A 15 18.65 21.40 10.32
C GLY A 15 19.14 21.47 8.87
N CYS A 16 20.19 20.71 8.60
CA CYS A 16 20.67 20.41 7.28
C CYS A 16 19.58 19.66 6.48
N GLY A 17 18.88 20.37 5.63
CA GLY A 17 18.22 19.76 4.49
C GLY A 17 19.28 19.36 3.49
N VAL A 18 19.56 18.05 3.40
CA VAL A 18 20.42 17.51 2.35
C VAL A 18 19.65 17.55 1.04
N PHE A 19 19.93 18.56 0.21
CA PHE A 19 19.60 18.52 -1.20
C PHE A 19 20.53 17.52 -1.89
N VAL A 20 20.05 16.29 -2.10
CA VAL A 20 20.73 15.31 -2.94
C VAL A 20 20.17 15.43 -4.34
N SER A 21 20.95 16.01 -5.23
CA SER A 21 20.72 15.98 -6.68
C SER A 21 21.05 14.56 -7.17
N PHE A 22 20.02 13.77 -7.45
CA PHE A 22 20.20 12.41 -7.97
C PHE A 22 20.50 12.42 -9.46
N ARG A 23 21.72 12.08 -9.81
CA ARG A 23 22.14 11.60 -11.13
C ARG A 23 22.76 10.22 -10.95
N ASP A 24 21.95 9.22 -10.57
CA ASP A 24 22.30 7.82 -10.81
C ASP A 24 21.14 6.89 -10.39
N SER A 25 20.66 6.08 -11.32
CA SER A 25 19.58 5.09 -11.10
C SER A 25 19.91 4.04 -10.02
N GLY A 26 21.18 3.86 -9.70
CA GLY A 26 21.65 2.98 -8.63
C GLY A 26 21.42 3.51 -7.23
N GLN A 27 21.43 4.83 -7.03
CA GLN A 27 21.24 5.46 -5.72
C GLN A 27 19.75 5.52 -5.30
N ALA A 28 18.83 5.69 -6.25
CA ALA A 28 17.40 5.64 -5.97
C ALA A 28 16.96 4.28 -5.41
N ARG A 29 17.56 3.19 -5.89
CA ARG A 29 17.35 1.83 -5.34
C ARG A 29 17.87 1.67 -3.91
N GLY A 30 18.99 2.29 -3.60
CA GLY A 30 19.56 2.28 -2.25
C GLY A 30 18.69 3.02 -1.25
N VAL A 31 18.04 4.10 -1.66
CA VAL A 31 17.17 4.94 -0.81
C VAL A 31 15.80 4.28 -0.61
N ALA A 32 15.18 3.72 -1.65
CA ALA A 32 13.93 2.96 -1.51
C ALA A 32 14.14 1.73 -0.61
N ARG A 33 15.20 0.95 -0.84
CA ARG A 33 15.61 -0.16 0.04
C ARG A 33 15.95 0.28 1.47
N ALA A 34 16.57 1.45 1.64
CA ALA A 34 16.91 1.99 2.96
C ALA A 34 15.69 2.55 3.71
N LEU A 35 14.70 3.10 3.00
CA LEU A 35 13.43 3.55 3.57
C LEU A 35 12.57 2.35 3.97
N GLU A 36 12.50 1.32 3.12
CA GLU A 36 11.81 0.06 3.43
C GLU A 36 12.48 -0.71 4.58
N ALA A 37 13.83 -0.77 4.62
CA ALA A 37 14.58 -1.41 5.70
C ALA A 37 14.53 -0.64 7.03
N LYS A 38 14.19 0.65 7.04
CA LYS A 38 13.94 1.42 8.27
C LYS A 38 12.60 1.11 8.90
N ASP A 39 11.59 0.70 8.11
CA ASP A 39 10.28 0.31 8.62
C ASP A 39 10.36 -0.91 9.57
N ASP A 40 11.31 -1.82 9.36
CA ASP A 40 11.42 -3.05 10.16
C ASP A 40 12.16 -2.86 11.50
N ARG A 41 12.77 -1.70 11.78
CA ARG A 41 13.69 -1.50 12.91
C ARG A 41 13.08 -0.93 14.19
N ASN A 42 11.85 -0.41 14.16
CA ASN A 42 11.22 0.27 15.31
C ASN A 42 9.94 -0.42 15.82
N SER A 43 9.88 -1.75 15.76
CA SER A 43 8.72 -2.47 16.26
C SER A 43 8.66 -2.51 17.79
N VAL A 44 7.51 -2.17 18.34
CA VAL A 44 7.18 -2.25 19.77
C VAL A 44 6.63 -3.64 20.08
N PRO A 45 6.96 -4.28 21.24
CA PRO A 45 6.28 -5.51 21.66
C PRO A 45 4.76 -5.32 21.70
N ALA A 46 4.01 -6.26 21.11
CA ALA A 46 2.56 -6.25 21.14
C ALA A 46 2.07 -6.34 22.60
N ARG A 47 1.67 -5.23 23.21
CA ARG A 47 0.99 -5.24 24.52
C ARG A 47 -0.46 -5.60 24.28
N PRO A 48 -1.07 -6.50 25.08
CA PRO A 48 -2.51 -6.67 25.07
C PRO A 48 -3.16 -5.33 25.45
N ALA A 49 -3.87 -4.71 24.52
CA ALA A 49 -4.74 -3.58 24.87
C ALA A 49 -5.85 -4.14 25.76
N THR A 50 -5.99 -3.63 26.96
CA THR A 50 -7.09 -4.00 27.85
C THR A 50 -8.42 -3.63 27.18
N GLY A 51 -9.31 -4.60 26.99
CA GLY A 51 -10.65 -4.40 26.41
C GLY A 51 -10.78 -4.66 24.91
N VAL A 52 -9.71 -5.05 24.19
CA VAL A 52 -9.82 -5.49 22.79
C VAL A 52 -10.11 -6.99 22.73
N ALA A 53 -11.17 -7.37 22.02
CA ALA A 53 -11.56 -8.77 21.88
C ALA A 53 -10.51 -9.57 21.10
N GLU A 54 -10.37 -10.85 21.44
CA GLU A 54 -9.62 -11.79 20.61
C GLU A 54 -10.40 -12.05 19.32
N LEU A 55 -9.72 -11.90 18.19
CA LEU A 55 -10.28 -12.18 16.88
C LEU A 55 -10.24 -13.68 16.60
N LYS A 56 -11.43 -14.29 16.50
CA LYS A 56 -11.59 -15.74 16.23
C LYS A 56 -11.36 -16.02 14.75
N VAL A 57 -10.12 -16.33 14.39
CA VAL A 57 -9.71 -16.64 13.01
C VAL A 57 -8.71 -17.79 12.98
N ALA A 58 -8.68 -18.52 11.87
CA ALA A 58 -7.55 -19.34 11.46
C ALA A 58 -6.70 -18.54 10.47
N ILE A 59 -5.39 -18.51 10.71
CA ILE A 59 -4.42 -17.88 9.78
C ILE A 59 -3.53 -19.00 9.26
N LYS A 60 -3.69 -19.30 7.97
CA LYS A 60 -2.85 -20.27 7.27
C LYS A 60 -1.82 -19.52 6.45
N GLU A 61 -0.55 -19.88 6.61
CA GLU A 61 0.57 -19.26 5.90
C GLU A 61 1.31 -20.30 5.06
N TRP A 62 1.85 -19.84 3.93
CA TRP A 62 2.71 -20.64 3.05
C TRP A 62 4.03 -19.89 2.83
N GLU A 63 5.13 -20.62 2.89
CA GLU A 63 6.43 -20.07 2.51
C GLU A 63 6.51 -19.94 0.99
N VAL A 64 6.92 -18.78 0.49
CA VAL A 64 7.13 -18.56 -0.93
C VAL A 64 8.35 -19.35 -1.38
N PRO A 65 8.27 -20.17 -2.46
CA PRO A 65 9.36 -21.05 -2.88
C PRO A 65 10.66 -20.33 -3.15
N THR A 66 10.59 -19.14 -3.76
CA THR A 66 11.77 -18.31 -3.99
C THR A 66 12.18 -17.60 -2.70
N LYS A 67 13.40 -17.90 -2.22
CA LYS A 67 13.94 -17.26 -1.02
C LYS A 67 14.16 -15.76 -1.21
N GLY A 68 13.78 -14.97 -0.22
CA GLY A 68 13.94 -13.52 -0.25
C GLY A 68 13.05 -12.85 -1.31
N ALA A 69 11.92 -13.45 -1.64
CA ALA A 69 10.96 -12.92 -2.59
C ALA A 69 10.39 -11.56 -2.17
N HIS A 70 10.29 -11.31 -0.86
CA HIS A 70 9.67 -10.10 -0.32
C HIS A 70 8.26 -9.90 -0.88
N PRO A 71 7.32 -10.82 -0.59
CA PRO A 71 5.96 -10.71 -1.09
C PRO A 71 5.34 -9.40 -0.59
N HIS A 72 4.81 -8.58 -1.54
CA HIS A 72 4.44 -7.20 -1.20
C HIS A 72 2.94 -6.95 -1.27
N ASP A 73 2.34 -6.88 -2.44
CA ASP A 73 0.90 -6.66 -2.58
C ASP A 73 0.18 -7.95 -3.00
N PRO A 74 -0.84 -8.40 -2.24
CA PRO A 74 -1.70 -9.51 -2.64
C PRO A 74 -2.87 -9.03 -3.50
N ALA A 75 -3.39 -9.92 -4.36
CA ALA A 75 -4.65 -9.73 -5.06
C ALA A 75 -5.41 -11.07 -5.14
N VAL A 76 -6.72 -10.97 -5.32
CA VAL A 76 -7.59 -12.12 -5.60
C VAL A 76 -7.65 -12.30 -7.11
N GLY A 77 -7.16 -13.43 -7.62
CA GLY A 77 -7.28 -13.76 -9.03
C GLY A 77 -8.73 -14.09 -9.44
N GLY A 78 -9.02 -14.02 -10.74
CA GLY A 78 -10.32 -14.45 -11.27
C GLY A 78 -10.64 -15.94 -11.02
N ASP A 79 -9.63 -16.73 -10.70
CA ASP A 79 -9.70 -18.14 -10.28
C ASP A 79 -9.84 -18.34 -8.76
N GLY A 80 -9.94 -17.24 -8.00
CA GLY A 80 -9.96 -17.23 -6.54
C GLY A 80 -8.62 -17.52 -5.86
N ALA A 81 -7.54 -17.66 -6.63
CA ALA A 81 -6.20 -17.87 -6.08
C ALA A 81 -5.64 -16.56 -5.46
N LEU A 82 -4.71 -16.74 -4.53
CA LEU A 82 -3.90 -15.64 -4.02
C LEU A 82 -2.75 -15.37 -4.99
N TRP A 83 -2.76 -14.20 -5.61
CA TRP A 83 -1.67 -13.65 -6.40
C TRP A 83 -0.91 -12.63 -5.58
N PHE A 84 0.39 -12.50 -5.81
CA PHE A 84 1.24 -11.56 -5.07
C PHE A 84 2.47 -11.14 -5.88
N THR A 85 3.00 -9.97 -5.58
CA THR A 85 4.27 -9.52 -6.15
C THR A 85 5.44 -10.06 -5.33
N GLU A 86 6.50 -10.51 -6.01
CA GLU A 86 7.78 -10.88 -5.44
C GLU A 86 8.79 -9.77 -5.74
N GLN A 87 8.69 -8.70 -4.97
CA GLN A 87 9.32 -7.41 -5.26
C GLN A 87 10.84 -7.51 -5.47
N LEU A 88 11.53 -8.28 -4.63
CA LEU A 88 13.00 -8.36 -4.68
C LEU A 88 13.52 -9.46 -5.61
N GLN A 89 12.65 -10.30 -6.14
CA GLN A 89 13.02 -11.43 -7.02
C GLN A 89 12.45 -11.29 -8.43
N ASN A 90 11.87 -10.12 -8.74
CA ASN A 90 11.41 -9.78 -10.08
C ASN A 90 10.42 -10.79 -10.67
N LYS A 91 9.45 -11.23 -9.85
CA LYS A 91 8.43 -12.20 -10.21
C LYS A 91 7.04 -11.80 -9.79
N ILE A 92 6.04 -12.43 -10.36
CA ILE A 92 4.67 -12.49 -9.87
C ILE A 92 4.42 -13.92 -9.40
N GLY A 93 3.98 -14.06 -8.15
CA GLY A 93 3.65 -15.34 -7.53
C GLY A 93 2.15 -15.60 -7.51
N ARG A 94 1.77 -16.88 -7.52
CA ARG A 94 0.41 -17.38 -7.34
C ARG A 94 0.43 -18.60 -6.43
N VAL A 95 -0.48 -18.66 -5.49
CA VAL A 95 -0.75 -19.88 -4.70
C VAL A 95 -2.24 -20.21 -4.72
N ASP A 96 -2.57 -21.49 -4.95
CA ASP A 96 -3.93 -22.00 -4.75
C ASP A 96 -4.14 -22.24 -3.23
N PRO A 97 -5.01 -21.49 -2.55
CA PRO A 97 -5.18 -21.63 -1.10
C PRO A 97 -5.77 -22.96 -0.66
N ARG A 98 -6.41 -23.70 -1.58
CA ARG A 98 -6.97 -25.03 -1.29
C ARG A 98 -5.90 -26.10 -1.24
N THR A 99 -4.98 -26.09 -2.20
CA THR A 99 -3.94 -27.12 -2.37
C THR A 99 -2.57 -26.72 -1.84
N GLY A 100 -2.30 -25.41 -1.73
CA GLY A 100 -0.98 -24.87 -1.43
C GLY A 100 -0.02 -24.91 -2.63
N ALA A 101 -0.52 -25.19 -3.84
CA ALA A 101 0.32 -25.26 -5.04
C ALA A 101 0.72 -23.87 -5.50
N PHE A 102 2.02 -23.65 -5.69
CA PHE A 102 2.60 -22.42 -6.19
C PHE A 102 2.86 -22.44 -7.68
N LYS A 103 2.78 -21.27 -8.30
CA LYS A 103 3.31 -20.97 -9.61
C LYS A 103 3.94 -19.57 -9.58
N GLU A 104 5.16 -19.44 -10.07
CA GLU A 104 5.89 -18.18 -10.17
C GLU A 104 6.10 -17.81 -11.65
N TYR A 105 6.00 -16.53 -11.96
CA TYR A 105 6.12 -15.95 -13.29
C TYR A 105 7.28 -14.95 -13.30
N PRO A 106 8.47 -15.32 -13.81
CA PRO A 106 9.58 -14.39 -13.94
C PRO A 106 9.26 -13.24 -14.90
N LEU A 107 9.61 -12.02 -14.54
CA LEU A 107 9.46 -10.86 -15.39
C LEU A 107 10.70 -10.71 -16.28
N LYS A 108 10.49 -10.36 -17.57
CA LYS A 108 11.57 -10.19 -18.55
C LYS A 108 12.37 -8.92 -18.33
N VAL A 109 11.70 -7.85 -17.89
CA VAL A 109 12.37 -6.59 -17.55
C VAL A 109 13.10 -6.80 -16.25
N GLU A 110 14.42 -6.78 -16.31
CA GLU A 110 15.27 -6.92 -15.12
C GLU A 110 15.03 -5.76 -14.15
N ASP A 111 15.10 -6.07 -12.85
CA ASP A 111 14.91 -5.10 -11.77
C ASP A 111 13.57 -4.31 -11.84
N SER A 112 12.52 -4.92 -12.37
CA SER A 112 11.19 -4.30 -12.40
C SER A 112 10.70 -3.89 -11.03
N GLY A 113 11.09 -4.61 -9.97
CA GLY A 113 10.63 -4.36 -8.61
C GLY A 113 9.09 -4.35 -8.54
N PRO A 114 8.39 -5.45 -8.94
CA PRO A 114 6.94 -5.44 -9.00
C PRO A 114 6.36 -5.12 -7.62
N HIS A 115 5.46 -4.13 -7.57
CA HIS A 115 4.98 -3.59 -6.30
C HIS A 115 3.47 -3.77 -6.12
N GLY A 116 2.65 -2.92 -6.70
CA GLY A 116 1.20 -3.02 -6.65
C GLY A 116 0.65 -4.09 -7.58
N LEU A 117 -0.44 -4.75 -7.21
CA LEU A 117 -1.05 -5.84 -7.95
C LEU A 117 -2.58 -5.75 -7.92
N VAL A 118 -3.22 -6.04 -9.07
CA VAL A 118 -4.67 -6.16 -9.18
C VAL A 118 -5.05 -7.10 -10.34
N ALA A 119 -6.17 -7.83 -10.21
CA ALA A 119 -6.73 -8.62 -11.30
C ALA A 119 -7.79 -7.83 -12.08
N ASP A 120 -7.86 -8.02 -13.41
CA ASP A 120 -8.98 -7.52 -14.21
C ASP A 120 -10.12 -8.55 -14.31
N SER A 121 -11.28 -8.12 -14.85
CA SER A 121 -12.44 -8.98 -15.01
C SER A 121 -12.25 -10.15 -16.00
N SER A 122 -11.20 -10.09 -16.84
CA SER A 122 -10.81 -11.16 -17.76
C SER A 122 -9.82 -12.14 -17.15
N GLY A 123 -9.43 -11.93 -15.89
CA GLY A 123 -8.49 -12.78 -15.15
C GLY A 123 -7.02 -12.50 -15.44
N ASN A 124 -6.67 -11.43 -16.16
CA ASN A 124 -5.28 -11.01 -16.27
C ASN A 124 -4.83 -10.34 -14.96
N ILE A 125 -3.54 -10.44 -14.69
CA ILE A 125 -2.92 -9.85 -13.52
C ILE A 125 -2.13 -8.61 -13.94
N TRP A 126 -2.51 -7.48 -13.36
CA TRP A 126 -1.85 -6.21 -13.63
C TRP A 126 -0.97 -5.83 -12.44
N PHE A 127 0.20 -5.29 -12.72
CA PHE A 127 1.16 -4.92 -11.69
C PHE A 127 1.91 -3.63 -12.07
N THR A 128 2.45 -2.98 -11.06
CA THR A 128 3.35 -1.84 -11.26
C THR A 128 4.79 -2.31 -11.27
N GLY A 129 5.52 -2.03 -12.36
CA GLY A 129 6.98 -2.20 -12.45
C GLY A 129 7.67 -0.99 -11.80
N ASN A 130 7.60 -0.93 -10.47
CA ASN A 130 7.99 0.23 -9.65
C ASN A 130 9.45 0.63 -9.84
N GLY A 131 10.34 -0.32 -10.10
CA GLY A 131 11.77 -0.04 -10.34
C GLY A 131 12.11 0.41 -11.77
N LYS A 132 11.14 0.39 -12.71
CA LYS A 132 11.41 0.65 -14.14
C LYS A 132 10.35 1.51 -14.84
N GLY A 133 9.42 2.11 -14.10
CA GLY A 133 8.46 3.07 -14.64
C GLY A 133 7.51 2.50 -15.69
N TYR A 134 6.82 1.39 -15.39
CA TYR A 134 5.82 0.83 -16.30
C TYR A 134 4.68 0.15 -15.55
N ILE A 135 3.54 -0.04 -16.23
CA ILE A 135 2.47 -0.95 -15.80
C ILE A 135 2.61 -2.23 -16.62
N GLY A 136 2.61 -3.39 -15.97
CA GLY A 136 2.63 -4.69 -16.61
C GLY A 136 1.27 -5.37 -16.58
N LYS A 137 0.89 -6.05 -17.68
CA LYS A 137 -0.25 -6.95 -17.78
C LYS A 137 0.23 -8.35 -18.07
N LEU A 138 0.07 -9.26 -17.12
CA LEU A 138 0.39 -10.68 -17.23
C LEU A 138 -0.85 -11.49 -17.64
N ASP A 139 -0.77 -12.25 -18.72
CA ASP A 139 -1.75 -13.32 -19.03
C ASP A 139 -1.36 -14.60 -18.26
N PRO A 140 -2.14 -15.05 -17.28
CA PRO A 140 -1.81 -16.23 -16.46
C PRO A 140 -1.72 -17.55 -17.23
N ARG A 141 -2.39 -17.63 -18.39
CA ARG A 141 -2.43 -18.84 -19.21
C ARG A 141 -1.14 -19.05 -19.97
N THR A 142 -0.58 -17.97 -20.52
CA THR A 142 0.60 -18.00 -21.39
C THR A 142 1.88 -17.57 -20.67
N GLY A 143 1.75 -16.79 -19.57
CA GLY A 143 2.86 -16.11 -18.89
C GLY A 143 3.37 -14.89 -19.67
N ALA A 144 2.69 -14.47 -20.74
CA ALA A 144 3.07 -13.31 -21.51
C ALA A 144 2.79 -12.02 -20.75
N VAL A 145 3.72 -11.07 -20.80
CA VAL A 145 3.58 -9.75 -20.20
C VAL A 145 3.54 -8.69 -21.30
N THR A 146 2.52 -7.83 -21.24
CA THR A 146 2.45 -6.58 -22.00
C THR A 146 2.84 -5.42 -21.10
N GLU A 147 3.70 -4.53 -21.58
CA GLU A 147 4.23 -3.42 -20.80
C GLU A 147 3.71 -2.08 -21.35
N TYR A 148 3.26 -1.21 -20.45
CA TYR A 148 2.83 0.16 -20.71
C TYR A 148 3.77 1.11 -20.00
N LYS A 149 4.72 1.70 -20.76
CA LYS A 149 5.73 2.61 -20.21
C LYS A 149 5.12 3.94 -19.79
N MET A 150 5.61 4.51 -18.69
CA MET A 150 5.21 5.84 -18.25
C MET A 150 5.59 6.89 -19.31
N PRO A 151 4.70 7.86 -19.60
CA PRO A 151 4.94 8.90 -20.61
C PRO A 151 5.89 10.01 -20.13
N ASP A 152 6.12 10.12 -18.83
CA ASP A 152 7.03 11.10 -18.20
C ASP A 152 8.15 10.37 -17.46
N ALA A 153 9.38 10.76 -17.70
CA ALA A 153 10.56 10.20 -17.07
C ALA A 153 10.60 10.38 -15.53
N LYS A 154 9.84 11.36 -15.00
CA LYS A 154 9.70 11.56 -13.55
C LYS A 154 8.73 10.55 -12.91
N ALA A 155 7.93 9.86 -13.69
CA ALA A 155 6.99 8.86 -13.20
C ALA A 155 7.65 7.47 -13.11
N GLU A 156 8.82 7.38 -12.52
CA GLU A 156 9.66 6.16 -12.50
C GLU A 156 9.11 5.08 -11.58
N ASP A 157 8.29 5.43 -10.58
CA ASP A 157 7.87 4.56 -9.49
C ASP A 157 6.34 4.38 -9.37
N PRO A 158 5.65 3.86 -10.42
CA PRO A 158 4.23 3.53 -10.28
C PRO A 158 4.04 2.56 -9.12
N HIS A 159 3.03 2.85 -8.26
CA HIS A 159 2.98 2.24 -6.95
C HIS A 159 1.75 1.35 -6.75
N THR A 160 0.59 1.92 -6.46
CA THR A 160 -0.64 1.15 -6.17
C THR A 160 -1.63 1.29 -7.33
N PRO A 161 -2.04 0.20 -8.01
CA PRO A 161 -3.06 0.22 -9.06
C PRO A 161 -4.43 -0.20 -8.53
N VAL A 162 -5.48 0.31 -9.16
CA VAL A 162 -6.88 -0.10 -8.95
C VAL A 162 -7.68 0.11 -10.22
N PHE A 163 -8.66 -0.77 -10.52
CA PHE A 163 -9.60 -0.57 -11.61
C PHE A 163 -10.86 0.16 -11.15
N ASP A 164 -11.38 1.06 -11.98
CA ASP A 164 -12.76 1.56 -11.84
C ASP A 164 -13.77 0.64 -12.55
N GLY A 165 -15.07 0.88 -12.33
CA GLY A 165 -16.14 0.09 -12.91
C GLY A 165 -16.24 0.17 -14.45
N ARG A 166 -15.49 1.06 -15.11
CA ARG A 166 -15.41 1.22 -16.58
C ARG A 166 -14.20 0.49 -17.15
N GLY A 167 -13.37 -0.13 -16.32
CA GLY A 167 -12.16 -0.83 -16.70
C GLY A 167 -10.96 0.10 -16.96
N ILE A 168 -11.01 1.34 -16.49
CA ILE A 168 -9.84 2.22 -16.48
C ILE A 168 -9.03 1.91 -15.24
N MET A 169 -7.72 1.71 -15.40
CA MET A 169 -6.82 1.55 -14.29
C MET A 169 -6.34 2.90 -13.78
N TRP A 170 -6.56 3.16 -12.50
CA TRP A 170 -5.99 4.28 -11.78
C TRP A 170 -4.77 3.80 -10.98
N PHE A 171 -3.76 4.63 -10.85
CA PHE A 171 -2.55 4.29 -10.10
C PHE A 171 -1.88 5.52 -9.53
N THR A 172 -1.12 5.32 -8.46
CA THR A 172 -0.27 6.34 -7.85
C THR A 172 1.17 6.19 -8.32
N VAL A 173 1.91 7.30 -8.35
CA VAL A 173 3.36 7.36 -8.56
C VAL A 173 3.94 8.13 -7.38
N GLN A 174 4.63 7.42 -6.49
CA GLN A 174 4.94 7.96 -5.17
C GLN A 174 5.99 9.06 -5.20
N ALA A 175 7.24 8.76 -5.54
CA ALA A 175 8.33 9.73 -5.55
C ALA A 175 8.17 10.73 -6.71
N GLY A 176 7.64 10.28 -7.85
CA GLY A 176 7.33 11.15 -8.99
C GLY A 176 6.21 12.16 -8.71
N ASN A 177 5.43 11.97 -7.64
CA ASN A 177 4.32 12.84 -7.22
C ASN A 177 3.22 12.98 -8.28
N PHE A 178 2.74 11.84 -8.84
CA PHE A 178 1.62 11.82 -9.78
C PHE A 178 0.52 10.85 -9.32
N VAL A 179 -0.69 11.11 -9.82
CA VAL A 179 -1.75 10.13 -9.98
C VAL A 179 -1.98 9.93 -11.47
N GLY A 180 -2.06 8.67 -11.89
CA GLY A 180 -2.23 8.33 -13.30
C GLY A 180 -3.49 7.52 -13.56
N ARG A 181 -3.93 7.53 -14.82
CA ARG A 181 -4.89 6.59 -15.36
C ARG A 181 -4.36 5.96 -16.64
N LEU A 182 -4.61 4.66 -16.80
CA LEU A 182 -4.33 3.90 -18.01
C LEU A 182 -5.66 3.37 -18.58
N ASP A 183 -5.93 3.63 -19.85
CA ASP A 183 -6.99 2.93 -20.60
C ASP A 183 -6.40 1.66 -21.22
N PRO A 184 -6.73 0.46 -20.72
CA PRO A 184 -6.18 -0.80 -21.24
C PRO A 184 -6.51 -1.10 -22.71
N ARG A 185 -7.56 -0.47 -23.27
CA ARG A 185 -8.00 -0.68 -24.66
C ARG A 185 -7.10 0.06 -25.66
N THR A 186 -6.58 1.22 -25.25
CA THR A 186 -5.77 2.09 -26.11
C THR A 186 -4.30 2.11 -25.73
N GLY A 187 -3.97 1.71 -24.48
CA GLY A 187 -2.66 1.84 -23.88
C GLY A 187 -2.30 3.28 -23.48
N LYS A 188 -3.27 4.22 -23.58
CA LYS A 188 -3.03 5.62 -23.25
C LYS A 188 -2.90 5.81 -21.74
N ILE A 189 -1.84 6.50 -21.33
CA ILE A 189 -1.62 6.91 -19.93
C ILE A 189 -1.71 8.43 -19.85
N ASP A 190 -2.54 8.93 -18.93
CA ASP A 190 -2.58 10.34 -18.52
C ASP A 190 -2.08 10.46 -17.08
N LEU A 191 -1.29 11.50 -16.79
CA LEU A 191 -0.74 11.77 -15.46
C LEU A 191 -1.21 13.14 -14.96
N LYS A 192 -1.41 13.25 -13.65
CA LYS A 192 -1.77 14.51 -12.97
C LYS A 192 -0.95 14.66 -11.68
N THR A 193 -0.33 15.82 -11.51
CA THR A 193 0.37 16.19 -10.29
C THR A 193 -0.62 16.70 -9.24
N PRO A 194 -0.60 16.21 -7.99
CA PRO A 194 -1.36 16.79 -6.88
C PRO A 194 -0.99 18.26 -6.64
N PRO A 195 -1.94 19.07 -6.12
CA PRO A 195 -1.67 20.47 -5.78
C PRO A 195 -0.54 20.63 -4.76
N THR A 196 -0.46 19.71 -3.79
CA THR A 196 0.64 19.70 -2.81
C THR A 196 1.89 19.05 -3.39
N ALA A 197 2.97 19.82 -3.43
CA ALA A 197 4.27 19.32 -3.86
C ALA A 197 4.81 18.25 -2.89
N ASN A 198 5.47 17.22 -3.42
CA ASN A 198 6.05 16.12 -2.67
C ASN A 198 5.03 15.43 -1.71
N SER A 199 3.78 15.33 -2.14
CA SER A 199 2.72 14.72 -1.33
C SER A 199 2.84 13.20 -1.23
N HIS A 200 3.60 12.57 -2.13
CA HIS A 200 3.83 11.12 -2.22
C HIS A 200 2.51 10.33 -2.30
N PRO A 201 1.76 10.39 -3.42
CA PRO A 201 0.56 9.59 -3.61
C PRO A 201 0.86 8.10 -3.41
N TYR A 202 0.09 7.44 -2.52
CA TYR A 202 0.40 6.09 -2.06
C TYR A 202 -0.77 5.12 -2.28
N GLY A 203 -1.57 4.83 -1.27
CA GLY A 203 -2.78 4.00 -1.40
C GLY A 203 -3.83 4.70 -2.24
N ILE A 204 -4.53 3.96 -3.08
CA ILE A 204 -5.61 4.45 -3.95
C ILE A 204 -6.76 3.45 -3.94
N ALA A 205 -7.99 3.95 -3.94
CA ALA A 205 -9.21 3.17 -4.07
C ALA A 205 -10.26 3.95 -4.88
N VAL A 206 -11.19 3.25 -5.51
CA VAL A 206 -12.26 3.87 -6.31
C VAL A 206 -13.60 3.59 -5.64
N ASN A 207 -14.43 4.61 -5.48
CA ASN A 207 -15.75 4.47 -4.91
C ASN A 207 -16.79 3.95 -5.95
N HIS A 208 -18.03 3.68 -5.52
CA HIS A 208 -19.09 3.16 -6.40
C HIS A 208 -19.49 4.13 -7.52
N LYS A 209 -19.20 5.41 -7.38
CA LYS A 209 -19.42 6.44 -8.41
C LYS A 209 -18.27 6.52 -9.42
N GLY A 210 -17.26 5.67 -9.29
CA GLY A 210 -16.08 5.66 -10.16
C GLY A 210 -15.10 6.81 -9.89
N ILE A 211 -15.14 7.40 -8.70
CA ILE A 211 -14.23 8.48 -8.29
C ILE A 211 -13.06 7.87 -7.53
N PRO A 212 -11.81 8.04 -8.00
CA PRO A 212 -10.63 7.60 -7.27
C PRO A 212 -10.31 8.53 -6.09
N PHE A 213 -9.96 7.92 -4.96
CA PHE A 213 -9.41 8.58 -3.78
C PHE A 213 -8.00 8.05 -3.54
N PHE A 214 -7.09 8.88 -3.05
CA PHE A 214 -5.71 8.47 -2.76
C PHE A 214 -5.16 9.13 -1.49
N CYS A 215 -4.22 8.45 -0.85
CA CYS A 215 -3.47 8.96 0.29
C CYS A 215 -2.30 9.82 -0.20
N GLU A 216 -2.04 10.93 0.47
CA GLU A 216 -0.84 11.75 0.30
C GLU A 216 0.12 11.51 1.47
N PHE A 217 0.84 10.39 1.41
CA PHE A 217 1.58 9.80 2.53
C PHE A 217 2.61 10.72 3.17
N ASN A 218 3.20 11.64 2.42
CA ASN A 218 4.18 12.60 2.99
C ASN A 218 3.55 13.86 3.60
N THR A 219 2.23 13.90 3.65
CA THR A 219 1.44 15.00 4.21
C THR A 219 0.37 14.46 5.15
N ASN A 220 -0.39 15.36 5.79
CA ASN A 220 -1.61 15.03 6.51
C ASN A 220 -2.84 15.24 5.62
N LYS A 221 -2.83 14.70 4.39
CA LYS A 221 -3.92 14.85 3.44
C LYS A 221 -4.30 13.56 2.77
N MET A 222 -5.54 13.52 2.34
CA MET A 222 -6.04 12.61 1.32
C MET A 222 -6.61 13.44 0.18
N ALA A 223 -6.80 12.84 -0.99
CA ALA A 223 -7.37 13.55 -2.12
C ALA A 223 -8.29 12.64 -2.93
N LYS A 224 -9.14 13.26 -3.76
CA LYS A 224 -9.88 12.61 -4.83
C LYS A 224 -9.53 13.25 -6.16
N ILE A 225 -9.67 12.50 -7.24
CA ILE A 225 -9.48 13.00 -8.60
C ILE A 225 -10.76 12.80 -9.41
N ASP A 226 -11.22 13.86 -10.08
CA ASP A 226 -12.35 13.76 -10.98
C ASP A 226 -11.97 12.91 -12.21
N PRO A 227 -12.68 11.82 -12.50
CA PRO A 227 -12.30 10.90 -13.58
C PRO A 227 -12.49 11.46 -14.99
N GLN A 228 -13.15 12.60 -15.16
CA GLN A 228 -13.35 13.25 -16.46
C GLN A 228 -12.36 14.39 -16.69
N THR A 229 -12.24 15.28 -15.72
CA THR A 229 -11.42 16.51 -15.84
C THR A 229 -9.99 16.32 -15.34
N MET A 230 -9.71 15.27 -14.56
CA MET A 230 -8.46 15.04 -13.83
C MET A 230 -8.18 16.14 -12.78
N GLU A 231 -9.19 16.89 -12.32
CA GLU A 231 -9.04 17.84 -11.24
C GLU A 231 -8.94 17.13 -9.89
N ILE A 232 -7.98 17.55 -9.07
CA ILE A 232 -7.71 16.97 -7.75
C ILE A 232 -8.25 17.91 -6.67
N THR A 233 -9.01 17.33 -5.73
CA THR A 233 -9.50 18.01 -4.52
C THR A 233 -8.85 17.35 -3.30
N GLU A 234 -8.14 18.12 -2.47
CA GLU A 234 -7.47 17.64 -1.27
C GLU A 234 -8.36 17.79 -0.03
N PHE A 235 -8.27 16.84 0.90
CA PHE A 235 -8.93 16.82 2.21
C PHE A 235 -7.86 16.85 3.31
N LYS A 236 -7.93 17.84 4.19
CA LYS A 236 -6.99 17.96 5.31
C LYS A 236 -7.40 17.00 6.44
N LEU A 237 -6.46 16.22 6.91
CA LEU A 237 -6.58 15.35 8.08
C LEU A 237 -6.01 16.08 9.32
N PRO A 238 -6.24 15.56 10.54
CA PRO A 238 -5.60 16.05 11.73
C PRO A 238 -4.07 16.17 11.58
N GLU A 239 -3.49 17.12 12.28
CA GLU A 239 -2.05 17.35 12.25
C GLU A 239 -1.29 16.12 12.75
N GLY A 240 -0.18 15.80 12.07
CA GLY A 240 0.62 14.61 12.35
C GLY A 240 0.13 13.31 11.72
N ALA A 241 -1.10 13.27 11.18
CA ALA A 241 -1.57 12.10 10.45
C ALA A 241 -0.71 11.83 9.20
N ARG A 242 -0.53 10.55 8.89
CA ARG A 242 0.19 10.06 7.70
C ARG A 242 -0.62 8.93 7.06
N PRO A 243 -1.62 9.26 6.22
CA PRO A 243 -2.46 8.26 5.58
C PRO A 243 -1.63 7.43 4.61
N ARG A 244 -1.63 6.10 4.76
CA ARG A 244 -0.80 5.22 3.93
C ARG A 244 -1.60 4.37 2.96
N ARG A 245 -2.54 3.58 3.44
CA ARG A 245 -3.46 2.78 2.63
C ARG A 245 -4.89 3.12 2.96
N MET A 246 -5.80 2.78 2.06
CA MET A 246 -7.22 3.07 2.21
C MET A 246 -8.08 1.95 1.64
N ALA A 247 -9.31 1.89 2.11
CA ALA A 247 -10.39 1.08 1.55
C ALA A 247 -11.70 1.86 1.62
N ILE A 248 -12.63 1.58 0.71
CA ILE A 248 -13.92 2.27 0.61
C ILE A 248 -15.02 1.23 0.77
N ASP A 249 -15.99 1.51 1.65
CA ASP A 249 -17.11 0.61 1.89
C ASP A 249 -18.25 0.79 0.87
N ALA A 250 -19.29 -0.06 0.97
CA ALA A 250 -20.43 -0.03 0.08
C ALA A 250 -21.27 1.27 0.15
N SER A 251 -21.04 2.10 1.15
CA SER A 251 -21.70 3.40 1.35
C SER A 251 -20.82 4.59 0.95
N ASP A 252 -19.71 4.33 0.25
CA ASP A 252 -18.69 5.31 -0.14
C ASP A 252 -17.94 5.98 1.04
N ASN A 253 -17.97 5.37 2.23
CA ASN A 253 -17.14 5.82 3.34
C ASN A 253 -15.68 5.41 3.09
N VAL A 254 -14.77 6.34 3.33
CA VAL A 254 -13.33 6.13 3.10
C VAL A 254 -12.65 5.84 4.43
N TYR A 255 -12.14 4.61 4.60
CA TYR A 255 -11.30 4.22 5.73
C TYR A 255 -9.84 4.26 5.31
N PHE A 256 -8.96 4.70 6.22
CA PHE A 256 -7.52 4.77 5.94
C PHE A 256 -6.69 4.40 7.17
N THR A 257 -5.50 3.89 6.93
CA THR A 257 -4.53 3.62 7.98
C THR A 257 -3.63 4.86 8.17
N ASP A 258 -3.63 5.40 9.37
CA ASP A 258 -2.71 6.46 9.78
C ASP A 258 -1.45 5.81 10.36
N TYR A 259 -0.50 5.57 9.47
CA TYR A 259 0.72 4.81 9.75
C TYR A 259 1.57 5.41 10.88
N ASN A 260 1.69 6.72 10.92
CA ASN A 260 2.54 7.42 11.86
C ASN A 260 1.87 7.69 13.21
N GLY A 261 0.56 8.01 13.17
CA GLY A 261 -0.20 8.29 14.37
C GLY A 261 -0.73 7.05 15.09
N GLY A 262 -0.64 5.86 14.45
CA GLY A 262 -1.13 4.62 15.04
C GLY A 262 -2.65 4.58 15.15
N ASN A 263 -3.36 5.06 14.12
CA ASN A 263 -4.82 5.14 14.13
C ASN A 263 -5.44 4.44 12.91
N LEU A 264 -6.68 3.99 13.05
CA LEU A 264 -7.61 3.84 11.93
C LEU A 264 -8.35 5.16 11.76
N GLY A 265 -8.41 5.68 10.53
CA GLY A 265 -9.14 6.89 10.20
C GLY A 265 -10.34 6.61 9.29
N TRP A 266 -11.30 7.52 9.35
CA TRP A 266 -12.46 7.59 8.46
C TRP A 266 -12.63 9.02 7.96
N LEU A 267 -12.95 9.15 6.68
CA LEU A 267 -13.24 10.42 6.02
C LEU A 267 -14.59 10.33 5.32
N ASP A 268 -15.47 11.29 5.58
CA ASP A 268 -16.66 11.55 4.76
C ASP A 268 -16.30 12.57 3.67
N PRO A 269 -16.27 12.14 2.39
CA PRO A 269 -15.90 13.04 1.31
C PRO A 269 -16.93 14.14 0.99
N ALA A 270 -18.16 14.00 1.50
CA ALA A 270 -19.24 14.95 1.24
C ALA A 270 -19.14 16.15 2.20
N THR A 271 -18.80 15.89 3.45
CA THR A 271 -18.72 16.92 4.53
C THR A 271 -17.30 17.28 4.91
N SER A 272 -16.31 16.50 4.45
CA SER A 272 -14.91 16.56 4.90
C SER A 272 -14.73 16.23 6.39
N ALA A 273 -15.72 15.60 7.02
CA ALA A 273 -15.62 15.16 8.41
C ALA A 273 -14.62 14.00 8.52
N VAL A 274 -13.78 14.05 9.55
CA VAL A 274 -12.77 13.04 9.84
C VAL A 274 -12.97 12.48 11.24
N LYS A 275 -12.89 11.15 11.37
CA LYS A 275 -12.88 10.47 12.66
C LYS A 275 -11.64 9.58 12.75
N MET A 276 -11.02 9.53 13.93
CA MET A 276 -9.82 8.74 14.18
C MET A 276 -10.06 7.86 15.40
N TRP A 277 -9.68 6.60 15.31
CA TRP A 277 -9.69 5.64 16.42
C TRP A 277 -8.26 5.16 16.68
N PRO A 278 -7.74 5.27 17.91
CA PRO A 278 -6.45 4.67 18.26
C PRO A 278 -6.46 3.17 17.96
N SER A 279 -5.45 2.70 17.26
CA SER A 279 -5.28 1.28 16.96
C SER A 279 -4.97 0.49 18.22
N PRO A 280 -5.41 -0.77 18.38
CA PRO A 280 -5.15 -1.59 19.55
C PRO A 280 -3.69 -1.72 19.98
N GLY A 281 -2.75 -1.64 19.05
CA GLY A 281 -1.31 -1.66 19.33
C GLY A 281 -0.74 -0.32 19.79
N GLY A 282 -1.55 0.75 19.83
CA GLY A 282 -1.15 2.09 20.25
C GLY A 282 -0.36 2.88 19.19
N ALA A 283 0.23 4.00 19.60
CA ALA A 283 0.88 4.95 18.69
C ALA A 283 2.03 4.36 17.85
N GLY A 284 2.71 3.32 18.33
CA GLY A 284 3.78 2.63 17.59
C GLY A 284 3.30 1.47 16.71
N SER A 285 1.99 1.26 16.59
CA SER A 285 1.44 0.08 15.90
C SER A 285 1.63 0.09 14.39
N ALA A 286 1.88 1.25 13.79
CA ALA A 286 2.08 1.43 12.35
C ALA A 286 1.00 0.69 11.51
N PRO A 287 -0.29 1.09 11.59
CA PRO A 287 -1.36 0.53 10.78
C PRO A 287 -1.03 0.65 9.29
N TYR A 288 -1.14 -0.44 8.50
CA TYR A 288 -0.66 -0.42 7.12
C TYR A 288 -1.65 -1.01 6.11
N GLY A 289 -1.52 -2.30 5.77
CA GLY A 289 -2.44 -2.94 4.82
C GLY A 289 -3.87 -2.84 5.33
N ILE A 290 -4.82 -2.50 4.46
CA ILE A 290 -6.23 -2.38 4.80
C ILE A 290 -7.12 -2.94 3.68
N THR A 291 -8.21 -3.57 4.06
CA THR A 291 -9.26 -4.03 3.14
C THR A 291 -10.61 -4.06 3.86
N ILE A 292 -11.70 -4.23 3.12
CA ILE A 292 -13.06 -4.36 3.67
C ILE A 292 -13.67 -5.64 3.10
N THR A 293 -14.19 -6.50 3.98
CA THR A 293 -14.90 -7.73 3.59
C THR A 293 -16.35 -7.43 3.20
N PRO A 294 -17.04 -8.33 2.44
CA PRO A 294 -18.39 -8.09 1.94
C PRO A 294 -19.45 -7.79 3.02
N ASP A 295 -19.22 -8.20 4.25
CA ASP A 295 -20.08 -7.89 5.41
C ASP A 295 -19.83 -6.49 6.01
N GLY A 296 -18.95 -5.70 5.41
CA GLY A 296 -18.64 -4.32 5.80
C GLY A 296 -17.66 -4.19 6.96
N LEU A 297 -17.00 -5.27 7.38
CA LEU A 297 -15.96 -5.19 8.39
C LEU A 297 -14.65 -4.68 7.78
N VAL A 298 -14.01 -3.74 8.45
CA VAL A 298 -12.71 -3.18 8.06
C VAL A 298 -11.61 -4.04 8.66
N TRP A 299 -10.66 -4.46 7.84
CA TRP A 299 -9.51 -5.26 8.25
C TRP A 299 -8.24 -4.51 7.94
N TYR A 300 -7.29 -4.50 8.89
CA TYR A 300 -5.98 -3.90 8.64
C TYR A 300 -4.88 -4.58 9.45
N SER A 301 -3.63 -4.37 9.04
CA SER A 301 -2.45 -4.87 9.75
C SER A 301 -1.88 -3.82 10.67
N GLU A 302 -1.38 -4.23 11.82
CA GLU A 302 -0.45 -3.46 12.64
C GLU A 302 0.97 -4.00 12.40
N SER A 303 1.77 -3.29 11.61
CA SER A 303 3.10 -3.75 11.20
C SER A 303 4.22 -3.24 12.09
N GLY A 304 3.93 -2.32 13.03
CA GLY A 304 4.88 -1.80 14.01
C GLY A 304 4.96 -2.60 15.31
N VAL A 305 4.12 -3.62 15.49
CA VAL A 305 4.12 -4.49 16.69
C VAL A 305 4.74 -5.86 16.36
N LYS A 306 5.26 -6.55 17.37
CA LYS A 306 5.82 -7.91 17.24
C LYS A 306 5.15 -8.88 18.21
N PRO A 307 4.57 -9.98 17.69
CA PRO A 307 4.31 -10.27 16.27
C PRO A 307 3.41 -9.20 15.65
N ASN A 308 3.46 -9.04 14.30
CA ASN A 308 2.45 -8.24 13.60
C ASN A 308 1.07 -8.81 13.89
N THR A 309 0.06 -7.95 13.89
CA THR A 309 -1.32 -8.33 14.18
C THR A 309 -2.24 -7.98 13.02
N ILE A 310 -3.30 -8.77 12.90
CA ILE A 310 -4.46 -8.45 12.08
C ILE A 310 -5.53 -7.89 12.99
N ILE A 311 -6.06 -6.75 12.60
CA ILE A 311 -7.15 -6.06 13.30
C ILE A 311 -8.40 -6.15 12.45
N GLN A 312 -9.52 -6.44 13.09
CA GLN A 312 -10.86 -6.27 12.55
C GLN A 312 -11.56 -5.14 13.30
N PHE A 313 -12.14 -4.22 12.56
CA PHE A 313 -12.95 -3.13 13.11
C PHE A 313 -14.37 -3.24 12.58
N ASN A 314 -15.34 -3.16 13.48
CA ASN A 314 -16.76 -3.12 13.13
C ASN A 314 -17.25 -1.66 13.11
N PRO A 315 -17.53 -1.07 11.94
CA PRO A 315 -17.96 0.33 11.85
C PRO A 315 -19.27 0.65 12.57
N LYS A 316 -20.14 -0.34 12.75
CA LYS A 316 -21.45 -0.14 13.41
C LYS A 316 -21.35 -0.05 14.93
N THR A 317 -20.42 -0.78 15.52
CA THR A 317 -20.21 -0.81 16.98
C THR A 317 -18.97 -0.08 17.44
N GLU A 318 -18.11 0.30 16.49
CA GLU A 318 -16.78 0.90 16.71
C GLU A 318 -15.85 0.04 17.57
N GLN A 319 -16.04 -1.27 17.54
CA GLN A 319 -15.25 -2.22 18.32
C GLN A 319 -14.16 -2.87 17.49
N PHE A 320 -13.03 -3.12 18.14
CA PHE A 320 -11.89 -3.82 17.58
C PHE A 320 -11.78 -5.23 18.09
N ALA A 321 -11.31 -6.11 17.22
CA ALA A 321 -10.82 -7.44 17.59
C ALA A 321 -9.44 -7.67 16.94
N ARG A 322 -8.59 -8.49 17.57
CA ARG A 322 -7.18 -8.65 17.17
C ARG A 322 -6.74 -10.11 17.20
N ALA A 323 -5.93 -10.50 16.20
CA ALA A 323 -5.19 -11.77 16.19
C ALA A 323 -3.73 -11.55 15.82
N ALA A 324 -2.82 -12.30 16.42
CA ALA A 324 -1.41 -12.30 16.03
C ALA A 324 -1.20 -13.15 14.77
N ILE A 325 -0.29 -12.71 13.89
CA ILE A 325 0.14 -13.51 12.74
C ILE A 325 1.13 -14.56 13.23
N PRO A 326 0.93 -15.87 12.96
CA PRO A 326 1.72 -16.94 13.57
C PRO A 326 3.23 -16.84 13.27
N SER A 327 3.61 -16.47 12.05
CA SER A 327 5.02 -16.28 11.67
C SER A 327 5.64 -14.98 12.17
N GLY A 328 4.84 -14.11 12.79
CA GLY A 328 5.22 -12.74 13.10
C GLY A 328 4.97 -11.73 11.97
N GLY A 329 4.59 -12.18 10.76
CA GLY A 329 4.20 -11.35 9.62
C GLY A 329 5.33 -10.54 8.96
N GLY A 330 6.37 -10.19 9.72
CA GLY A 330 7.41 -9.26 9.28
C GLY A 330 6.84 -7.87 9.06
N THR A 331 6.35 -7.58 7.87
CA THR A 331 5.55 -6.39 7.57
C THR A 331 4.44 -6.80 6.60
N VAL A 332 3.17 -6.60 6.97
CA VAL A 332 2.02 -6.81 6.07
C VAL A 332 1.64 -5.48 5.45
N ARG A 333 2.07 -5.27 4.21
CA ARG A 333 2.01 -3.97 3.52
C ARG A 333 0.70 -3.71 2.81
N ASN A 334 0.03 -4.79 2.39
CA ASN A 334 -1.29 -4.73 1.78
C ASN A 334 -2.08 -6.01 2.06
N MET A 335 -3.39 -5.95 1.86
CA MET A 335 -4.33 -7.04 2.09
C MET A 335 -5.40 -7.03 1.00
N ALA A 336 -5.97 -8.20 0.69
CA ALA A 336 -7.04 -8.31 -0.29
C ALA A 336 -8.18 -9.18 0.25
N ALA A 337 -9.40 -8.64 0.30
CA ALA A 337 -10.59 -9.39 0.68
C ALA A 337 -11.13 -10.21 -0.50
N THR A 338 -11.53 -11.44 -0.23
CA THR A 338 -12.24 -12.29 -1.19
C THR A 338 -13.75 -12.10 -1.10
N SER A 339 -14.48 -12.48 -2.13
CA SER A 339 -15.94 -12.38 -2.15
C SER A 339 -16.65 -13.26 -1.11
N ASP A 340 -15.97 -14.29 -0.61
CA ASP A 340 -16.45 -15.16 0.47
C ASP A 340 -16.00 -14.73 1.89
N GLY A 341 -15.38 -13.55 2.01
CA GLY A 341 -15.04 -12.90 3.27
C GLY A 341 -13.71 -13.33 3.89
N ARG A 342 -12.89 -14.09 3.17
CA ARG A 342 -11.49 -14.34 3.57
C ARG A 342 -10.61 -13.12 3.26
N VAL A 343 -9.45 -13.04 3.91
CA VAL A 343 -8.48 -11.96 3.67
C VAL A 343 -7.13 -12.56 3.33
N TYR A 344 -6.58 -12.17 2.17
CA TYR A 344 -5.24 -12.55 1.73
C TYR A 344 -4.18 -11.58 2.25
N LEU A 345 -3.04 -12.13 2.65
CA LEU A 345 -1.91 -11.42 3.23
C LEU A 345 -0.64 -11.64 2.42
N ALA A 346 0.20 -10.60 2.35
CA ALA A 346 1.59 -10.70 1.93
C ALA A 346 2.51 -10.28 3.08
N CYS A 347 3.29 -11.22 3.61
CA CYS A 347 4.12 -11.08 4.80
C CYS A 347 5.59 -10.90 4.39
N SER A 348 5.97 -9.66 4.06
CA SER A 348 7.23 -9.33 3.38
C SER A 348 8.49 -9.79 4.12
N GLY A 349 8.59 -9.50 5.41
CA GLY A 349 9.82 -9.73 6.18
C GLY A 349 10.07 -11.19 6.54
N VAL A 350 9.09 -12.08 6.33
CA VAL A 350 9.19 -13.51 6.66
C VAL A 350 9.02 -14.41 5.42
N ASN A 351 9.02 -13.83 4.22
CA ASN A 351 8.93 -14.54 2.94
C ASN A 351 7.70 -15.44 2.81
N LYS A 352 6.55 -15.01 3.37
CA LYS A 352 5.31 -15.79 3.36
C LYS A 352 4.14 -15.02 2.77
N VAL A 353 3.16 -15.79 2.31
CA VAL A 353 1.82 -15.30 2.00
C VAL A 353 0.81 -16.09 2.81
N GLY A 354 -0.38 -15.54 3.04
CA GLY A 354 -1.34 -16.21 3.91
C GLY A 354 -2.79 -15.89 3.61
N VAL A 355 -3.66 -16.64 4.26
CA VAL A 355 -5.10 -16.42 4.28
C VAL A 355 -5.59 -16.37 5.72
N VAL A 356 -6.47 -15.42 5.99
CA VAL A 356 -7.23 -15.32 7.24
C VAL A 356 -8.64 -15.78 6.96
N GLU A 357 -9.13 -16.73 7.75
CA GLU A 357 -10.48 -17.29 7.68
C GLU A 357 -11.15 -17.15 9.05
N ARG A 358 -12.39 -16.64 9.09
CA ARG A 358 -13.13 -16.56 10.36
C ARG A 358 -13.54 -17.94 10.81
N LEU A 359 -13.39 -18.19 12.09
CA LEU A 359 -13.91 -19.39 12.74
C LEU A 359 -15.41 -19.20 13.03
N PRO A 360 -16.20 -20.29 12.99
CA PRO A 360 -17.63 -20.26 13.31
C PRO A 360 -17.96 -19.72 14.69
#